data_0a147e26ab333ab746ad8e42c77574e6
#
_entry.id   0a147e26ab333ab746ad8e42c77574e6
#
_cell.length_a   1.000
_cell.length_b   1.000
_cell.length_c   1.000
_cell.angle_alpha   90.00
_cell.angle_beta   90.00
_cell.angle_gamma   90.00
#
_symmetry.space_group_name_H-M   'P 1'
#
loop_
_entity.id
_entity.type
_entity.pdbx_description
1 polymer ?
#
loop_
_entity_poly.entity_id
_entity_poly.type
_entity_poly.pdbx_seq_one_letter_code
_entity_poly.pdbx_strand_id
1 'polypeptide(L)'
;MDDRRVGATLRALRRRAGLRQREVANRAGCHQTTVSRAERGELDTLSLGQLRRLFGAVGARFDGEVRWRGGAVDRLVDQRHAALVEAVARQLRNWGWTVIAEVTFSEYGERGSIDLLAADTSTRAIAVLEMKTEIGAVEETIRRHDVKTRLAPKLTMQRLGWRPVSAARILVFPEGTAARSAVARHSATFRSSYPASGRQVRAWLRSPTRREPAGAGAGPGAGLGGTWFLTLKHPRSGSSKAGGPQRVRAPN
;
A
#
# COMPACT_ATOMS: atom_id res chain seq x y z
N MET A 1 -11.33 19.95 -0.86
CA MET A 1 -10.56 20.21 0.40
C MET A 1 -11.32 21.32 1.13
N ASP A 2 -11.45 21.26 2.42
CA ASP A 2 -12.06 22.39 3.19
C ASP A 2 -10.93 23.35 3.58
N ASP A 3 -10.77 24.39 2.83
CA ASP A 3 -9.67 25.36 2.94
C ASP A 3 -9.72 26.10 4.29
N ARG A 4 -10.91 26.40 4.80
CA ARG A 4 -11.08 27.01 6.14
C ARG A 4 -10.58 26.08 7.24
N ARG A 5 -10.88 24.81 7.13
CA ARG A 5 -10.40 23.79 8.09
C ARG A 5 -8.88 23.62 8.04
N VAL A 6 -8.30 23.62 6.84
CA VAL A 6 -6.84 23.55 6.66
C VAL A 6 -6.17 24.77 7.28
N GLY A 7 -6.69 25.98 7.03
CA GLY A 7 -6.17 27.22 7.61
C GLY A 7 -6.29 27.25 9.14
N ALA A 8 -7.44 26.86 9.68
CA ALA A 8 -7.65 26.75 11.12
C ALA A 8 -6.67 25.77 11.78
N THR A 9 -6.40 24.64 11.12
CA THR A 9 -5.43 23.63 11.58
C THR A 9 -4.01 24.22 11.62
N LEU A 10 -3.56 24.90 10.56
CA LEU A 10 -2.26 25.56 10.53
C LEU A 10 -2.12 26.56 11.68
N ARG A 11 -3.16 27.40 11.90
CA ARG A 11 -3.19 28.37 13.00
C ARG A 11 -3.10 27.70 14.38
N ALA A 12 -3.83 26.60 14.59
CA ALA A 12 -3.81 25.85 15.84
C ALA A 12 -2.42 25.23 16.11
N LEU A 13 -1.81 24.60 15.11
CA LEU A 13 -0.46 24.03 15.21
C LEU A 13 0.60 25.10 15.46
N ARG A 14 0.54 26.24 14.77
CA ARG A 14 1.45 27.36 15.03
C ARG A 14 1.35 27.85 16.48
N ARG A 15 0.13 28.06 16.99
CA ARG A 15 -0.10 28.49 18.36
C ARG A 15 0.42 27.47 19.38
N ARG A 16 0.15 26.18 19.13
CA ARG A 16 0.68 25.08 19.95
C ARG A 16 2.20 25.06 20.00
N ALA A 17 2.86 25.40 18.88
CA ALA A 17 4.32 25.51 18.80
C ALA A 17 4.86 26.82 19.39
N GLY A 18 4.03 27.71 19.93
CA GLY A 18 4.43 29.01 20.48
C GLY A 18 4.93 30.02 19.45
N LEU A 19 4.69 29.78 18.16
CA LEU A 19 5.26 30.57 17.06
C LEU A 19 4.35 31.75 16.66
N ARG A 20 5.00 32.88 16.31
CA ARG A 20 4.34 34.00 15.62
C ARG A 20 4.28 33.71 14.11
N GLN A 21 3.35 34.33 13.40
CA GLN A 21 3.22 34.19 11.93
C GLN A 21 4.53 34.52 11.19
N ARG A 22 5.27 35.53 11.66
CA ARG A 22 6.56 35.92 11.08
C ARG A 22 7.63 34.80 11.22
N GLU A 23 7.62 34.09 12.32
CA GLU A 23 8.57 33.01 12.56
C GLU A 23 8.27 31.80 11.66
N VAL A 24 6.98 31.47 11.46
CA VAL A 24 6.56 30.46 10.50
C VAL A 24 6.91 30.88 9.07
N ALA A 25 6.72 32.14 8.71
CA ALA A 25 7.08 32.67 7.40
C ALA A 25 8.58 32.53 7.11
N ASN A 26 9.43 32.87 8.08
CA ASN A 26 10.88 32.72 7.95
C ASN A 26 11.29 31.24 7.76
N ARG A 27 10.72 30.32 8.55
CA ARG A 27 10.99 28.88 8.45
C ARG A 27 10.50 28.27 7.14
N ALA A 28 9.35 28.77 6.64
CA ALA A 28 8.75 28.29 5.39
C ALA A 28 9.33 28.97 4.14
N GLY A 29 10.23 29.94 4.27
CA GLY A 29 10.78 30.70 3.17
C GLY A 29 9.71 31.49 2.39
N CYS A 30 8.81 32.18 3.11
CA CYS A 30 7.74 32.96 2.49
C CYS A 30 7.46 34.27 3.27
N HIS A 31 6.57 35.10 2.76
CA HIS A 31 6.18 36.36 3.41
C HIS A 31 5.13 36.08 4.51
N GLN A 32 5.11 36.91 5.58
CA GLN A 32 4.13 36.78 6.68
C GLN A 32 2.68 36.84 6.18
N THR A 33 2.40 37.64 5.15
CA THR A 33 1.07 37.73 4.55
C THR A 33 0.60 36.40 3.97
N THR A 34 1.51 35.58 3.47
CA THR A 34 1.21 34.23 2.98
C THR A 34 0.73 33.32 4.12
N VAL A 35 1.39 33.38 5.29
CA VAL A 35 0.96 32.65 6.48
C VAL A 35 -0.43 33.13 6.95
N SER A 36 -0.61 34.45 7.01
CA SER A 36 -1.88 35.05 7.42
C SER A 36 -3.04 34.65 6.51
N ARG A 37 -2.83 34.65 5.18
CA ARG A 37 -3.81 34.22 4.18
C ARG A 37 -4.12 32.73 4.33
N ALA A 38 -3.08 31.91 4.44
CA ALA A 38 -3.23 30.46 4.67
C ALA A 38 -4.08 30.17 5.92
N GLU A 39 -3.83 30.85 7.02
CA GLU A 39 -4.59 30.67 8.28
C GLU A 39 -6.06 31.14 8.20
N ARG A 40 -6.39 32.02 7.25
CA ARG A 40 -7.78 32.41 6.96
C ARG A 40 -8.49 31.45 6.01
N GLY A 41 -7.76 30.47 5.45
CA GLY A 41 -8.29 29.53 4.47
C GLY A 41 -8.26 30.08 3.04
N GLU A 42 -7.49 31.13 2.75
CA GLU A 42 -7.30 31.67 1.42
C GLU A 42 -6.18 30.86 0.71
N LEU A 43 -6.49 29.64 0.28
CA LEU A 43 -5.50 28.69 -0.23
C LEU A 43 -5.39 28.69 -1.76
N ASP A 44 -6.33 29.29 -2.47
CA ASP A 44 -6.43 29.24 -3.95
C ASP A 44 -5.17 29.73 -4.68
N THR A 45 -4.44 30.65 -4.06
CA THR A 45 -3.20 31.22 -4.62
C THR A 45 -1.94 30.53 -4.14
N LEU A 46 -2.06 29.51 -3.29
CA LEU A 46 -0.93 28.80 -2.73
C LEU A 46 -0.67 27.50 -3.47
N SER A 47 0.59 27.28 -3.86
CA SER A 47 0.99 25.99 -4.40
C SER A 47 1.01 24.91 -3.30
N LEU A 48 0.84 23.65 -3.68
CA LEU A 48 1.00 22.50 -2.76
C LEU A 48 2.38 22.50 -2.07
N GLY A 49 3.42 22.97 -2.80
CA GLY A 49 4.76 23.12 -2.24
C GLY A 49 4.82 24.16 -1.12
N GLN A 50 4.11 25.27 -1.25
CA GLN A 50 4.00 26.26 -0.19
C GLN A 50 3.25 25.72 1.03
N LEU A 51 2.14 25.04 0.83
CA LEU A 51 1.40 24.39 1.94
C LEU A 51 2.27 23.38 2.69
N ARG A 52 3.02 22.53 1.98
CA ARG A 52 3.95 21.57 2.61
C ARG A 52 5.02 22.27 3.44
N ARG A 53 5.59 23.39 2.95
CA ARG A 53 6.57 24.18 3.73
C ARG A 53 5.94 24.83 4.95
N LEU A 54 4.74 25.40 4.82
CA LEU A 54 4.03 26.02 5.96
C LEU A 54 3.73 25.01 7.06
N PHE A 55 3.22 23.83 6.72
CA PHE A 55 2.97 22.77 7.71
C PHE A 55 4.28 22.19 8.26
N GLY A 56 5.31 22.02 7.45
CA GLY A 56 6.64 21.62 7.91
C GLY A 56 7.24 22.59 8.94
N ALA A 57 7.04 23.90 8.74
CA ALA A 57 7.52 24.95 9.66
C ALA A 57 6.90 24.87 11.07
N VAL A 58 5.74 24.24 11.22
CA VAL A 58 5.04 24.00 12.49
C VAL A 58 5.12 22.54 12.96
N GLY A 59 6.03 21.74 12.38
CA GLY A 59 6.25 20.35 12.76
C GLY A 59 5.18 19.38 12.28
N ALA A 60 4.41 19.73 11.25
CA ALA A 60 3.37 18.88 10.67
C ALA A 60 3.65 18.55 9.20
N ARG A 61 3.06 17.47 8.72
CA ARG A 61 3.10 17.08 7.32
C ARG A 61 1.76 17.39 6.66
N PHE A 62 1.80 18.01 5.48
CA PHE A 62 0.62 18.25 4.66
C PHE A 62 0.56 17.23 3.52
N ASP A 63 -0.45 16.35 3.57
CA ASP A 63 -0.75 15.38 2.53
C ASP A 63 -2.09 15.74 1.87
N GLY A 64 -2.11 15.85 0.55
CA GLY A 64 -3.32 16.09 -0.23
C GLY A 64 -3.89 14.78 -0.77
N GLU A 65 -5.19 14.56 -0.64
CA GLU A 65 -5.93 13.47 -1.26
C GLU A 65 -6.77 14.01 -2.41
N VAL A 66 -6.64 13.40 -3.59
CA VAL A 66 -7.49 13.71 -4.74
C VAL A 66 -8.73 12.81 -4.68
N ARG A 67 -9.90 13.43 -4.47
CA ARG A 67 -11.19 12.73 -4.59
C ARG A 67 -11.78 13.02 -5.95
N TRP A 68 -11.86 12.00 -6.78
CA TRP A 68 -12.44 12.07 -8.11
C TRP A 68 -13.85 11.51 -8.10
N ARG A 69 -14.81 12.28 -8.60
CA ARG A 69 -16.21 11.84 -8.73
C ARG A 69 -16.50 11.01 -9.98
N GLY A 70 -15.55 10.87 -10.88
CA GLY A 70 -15.66 10.06 -12.08
C GLY A 70 -15.01 8.70 -11.89
N GLY A 71 -15.80 7.64 -11.75
CA GLY A 71 -15.37 6.27 -11.43
C GLY A 71 -14.40 5.58 -12.41
N ALA A 72 -13.79 6.31 -13.36
CA ALA A 72 -12.85 5.71 -14.32
C ALA A 72 -11.45 5.52 -13.71
N VAL A 73 -10.95 6.49 -12.93
CA VAL A 73 -9.62 6.38 -12.30
C VAL A 73 -9.67 5.43 -11.11
N ASP A 74 -10.70 5.54 -10.28
CA ASP A 74 -10.90 4.61 -9.15
C ASP A 74 -11.06 3.18 -9.66
N ARG A 75 -11.85 2.98 -10.73
CA ARG A 75 -11.97 1.66 -11.38
C ARG A 75 -10.65 1.13 -11.93
N LEU A 76 -9.78 1.97 -12.49
CA LEU A 76 -8.47 1.55 -12.98
C LEU A 76 -7.54 1.15 -11.84
N VAL A 77 -7.56 1.88 -10.72
CA VAL A 77 -6.81 1.54 -9.52
C VAL A 77 -7.34 0.24 -8.92
N ASP A 78 -8.67 0.13 -8.78
CA ASP A 78 -9.34 -1.07 -8.28
C ASP A 78 -9.10 -2.28 -9.21
N GLN A 79 -9.14 -2.10 -10.53
CA GLN A 79 -8.85 -3.16 -11.50
C GLN A 79 -7.40 -3.66 -11.40
N ARG A 80 -6.43 -2.76 -11.23
CA ARG A 80 -5.02 -3.14 -11.05
C ARG A 80 -4.81 -3.88 -9.73
N HIS A 81 -5.45 -3.42 -8.67
CA HIS A 81 -5.42 -4.09 -7.38
C HIS A 81 -6.05 -5.49 -7.49
N ALA A 82 -7.26 -5.59 -8.02
CA ALA A 82 -7.96 -6.85 -8.22
C ALA A 82 -7.17 -7.84 -9.11
N ALA A 83 -6.56 -7.36 -10.19
CA ALA A 83 -5.71 -8.17 -11.06
C ALA A 83 -4.47 -8.70 -10.33
N LEU A 84 -3.87 -7.89 -9.45
CA LEU A 84 -2.74 -8.31 -8.64
C LEU A 84 -3.16 -9.36 -7.61
N VAL A 85 -4.27 -9.12 -6.90
CA VAL A 85 -4.86 -10.08 -5.96
C VAL A 85 -5.12 -11.42 -6.63
N GLU A 86 -5.78 -11.41 -7.79
CA GLU A 86 -6.08 -12.63 -8.54
C GLU A 86 -4.84 -13.37 -9.02
N ALA A 87 -3.85 -12.65 -9.56
CA ALA A 87 -2.60 -13.25 -10.03
C ALA A 87 -1.83 -13.94 -8.89
N VAL A 88 -1.78 -13.28 -7.71
CA VAL A 88 -1.16 -13.83 -6.50
C VAL A 88 -1.95 -15.04 -6.00
N ALA A 89 -3.27 -14.94 -5.89
CA ALA A 89 -4.13 -16.03 -5.42
C ALA A 89 -4.00 -17.27 -6.31
N ARG A 90 -4.00 -17.11 -7.63
CA ARG A 90 -3.78 -18.19 -8.58
C ARG A 90 -2.41 -18.84 -8.40
N GLN A 91 -1.36 -18.03 -8.24
CA GLN A 91 -0.01 -18.53 -8.03
C GLN A 91 0.12 -19.33 -6.74
N LEU A 92 -0.50 -18.87 -5.66
CA LEU A 92 -0.52 -19.56 -4.36
C LEU A 92 -1.31 -20.88 -4.43
N ARG A 93 -2.47 -20.89 -5.08
CA ARG A 93 -3.24 -22.12 -5.30
C ARG A 93 -2.43 -23.15 -6.12
N ASN A 94 -1.68 -22.72 -7.13
CA ASN A 94 -0.80 -23.59 -7.89
C ASN A 94 0.36 -24.18 -7.06
N TRP A 95 0.70 -23.54 -5.94
CA TRP A 95 1.66 -24.05 -4.96
C TRP A 95 1.02 -24.82 -3.81
N GLY A 96 -0.28 -25.14 -3.90
CA GLY A 96 -1.00 -25.97 -2.93
C GLY A 96 -1.61 -25.22 -1.74
N TRP A 97 -1.57 -23.87 -1.74
CA TRP A 97 -2.16 -23.09 -0.67
C TRP A 97 -3.68 -22.99 -0.79
N THR A 98 -4.37 -23.13 0.33
CA THR A 98 -5.75 -22.64 0.49
C THR A 98 -5.69 -21.12 0.59
N VAL A 99 -6.45 -20.40 -0.26
CA VAL A 99 -6.42 -18.93 -0.31
C VAL A 99 -7.80 -18.36 -0.07
N ILE A 100 -7.90 -17.48 0.92
CA ILE A 100 -9.10 -16.70 1.25
C ILE A 100 -8.81 -15.24 0.94
N ALA A 101 -9.61 -14.64 0.07
CA ALA A 101 -9.52 -13.22 -0.26
C ALA A 101 -10.40 -12.38 0.68
N GLU A 102 -10.01 -11.12 0.89
CA GLU A 102 -10.79 -10.10 1.61
C GLU A 102 -11.28 -10.55 2.99
N VAL A 103 -10.36 -11.07 3.81
CA VAL A 103 -10.71 -11.51 5.16
C VAL A 103 -10.92 -10.30 6.06
N THR A 104 -12.18 -9.89 6.21
CA THR A 104 -12.58 -8.77 7.07
C THR A 104 -12.49 -9.15 8.54
N PHE A 105 -12.15 -8.17 9.37
CA PHE A 105 -12.11 -8.30 10.84
C PHE A 105 -12.59 -7.03 11.51
N SER A 106 -13.12 -7.22 12.73
CA SER A 106 -13.46 -6.14 13.67
C SER A 106 -13.14 -6.66 15.07
N GLU A 107 -11.91 -6.45 15.51
CA GLU A 107 -11.37 -7.08 16.72
C GLU A 107 -10.64 -6.03 17.57
N TYR A 108 -10.94 -6.00 18.86
CA TYR A 108 -10.27 -5.11 19.84
C TYR A 108 -10.23 -3.62 19.43
N GLY A 109 -11.32 -3.15 18.78
CA GLY A 109 -11.39 -1.78 18.26
C GLY A 109 -10.67 -1.55 16.91
N GLU A 110 -9.95 -2.54 16.41
CA GLU A 110 -9.32 -2.50 15.09
C GLU A 110 -10.23 -3.10 14.03
N ARG A 111 -10.38 -2.41 12.90
CA ARG A 111 -11.20 -2.84 11.77
C ARG A 111 -10.38 -2.82 10.49
N GLY A 112 -10.61 -3.80 9.64
CA GLY A 112 -9.93 -3.86 8.35
C GLY A 112 -10.23 -5.13 7.57
N SER A 113 -9.49 -5.32 6.49
CA SER A 113 -9.52 -6.53 5.67
C SER A 113 -8.09 -6.93 5.31
N ILE A 114 -7.79 -8.21 5.34
CA ILE A 114 -6.58 -8.81 4.77
C ILE A 114 -6.88 -9.09 3.30
N ASP A 115 -6.05 -8.59 2.40
CA ASP A 115 -6.29 -8.77 0.96
C ASP A 115 -6.25 -10.25 0.57
N LEU A 116 -5.23 -11.00 1.01
CA LEU A 116 -5.17 -12.45 0.90
C LEU A 116 -4.61 -13.10 2.18
N LEU A 117 -5.33 -14.06 2.69
CA LEU A 117 -4.87 -15.01 3.71
C LEU A 117 -4.65 -16.37 3.04
N ALA A 118 -3.40 -16.78 2.92
CA ALA A 118 -3.04 -18.09 2.41
C ALA A 118 -2.70 -19.03 3.57
N ALA A 119 -3.12 -20.29 3.46
CA ALA A 119 -2.98 -21.30 4.51
C ALA A 119 -2.51 -22.61 3.91
N ASP A 120 -1.43 -23.16 4.46
CA ASP A 120 -0.94 -24.51 4.18
C ASP A 120 -1.21 -25.40 5.38
N THR A 121 -2.16 -26.32 5.21
CA THR A 121 -2.60 -27.23 6.26
C THR A 121 -1.53 -28.25 6.63
N SER A 122 -0.69 -28.66 5.68
CA SER A 122 0.33 -29.69 5.86
C SER A 122 1.43 -29.24 6.82
N THR A 123 1.90 -28.01 6.69
CA THR A 123 2.92 -27.41 7.56
C THR A 123 2.32 -26.55 8.66
N ARG A 124 1.01 -26.32 8.62
CA ARG A 124 0.29 -25.38 9.50
C ARG A 124 0.87 -23.95 9.43
N ALA A 125 1.33 -23.57 8.24
CA ALA A 125 1.82 -22.24 7.96
C ALA A 125 0.72 -21.35 7.37
N ILE A 126 0.76 -20.06 7.66
CA ILE A 126 -0.06 -19.05 6.99
C ILE A 126 0.81 -17.95 6.39
N ALA A 127 0.31 -17.33 5.33
CA ALA A 127 0.86 -16.09 4.79
C ALA A 127 -0.22 -15.01 4.73
N VAL A 128 0.10 -13.86 5.30
CA VAL A 128 -0.70 -12.64 5.23
C VAL A 128 -0.12 -11.79 4.13
N LEU A 129 -0.86 -11.65 3.03
CA LEU A 129 -0.38 -10.90 1.88
C LEU A 129 -1.21 -9.61 1.72
N GLU A 130 -0.50 -8.51 1.56
CA GLU A 130 -1.05 -7.19 1.29
C GLU A 130 -0.58 -6.72 -0.08
N MET A 131 -1.51 -6.37 -0.94
CA MET A 131 -1.23 -5.88 -2.29
C MET A 131 -1.14 -4.36 -2.30
N LYS A 132 -0.09 -3.82 -2.90
CA LYS A 132 0.12 -2.38 -3.06
C LYS A 132 0.46 -2.03 -4.49
N THR A 133 -0.45 -1.38 -5.18
CA THR A 133 -0.21 -0.84 -6.53
C THR A 133 0.59 0.46 -6.48
N GLU A 134 0.49 1.19 -5.36
CA GLU A 134 1.21 2.44 -5.08
C GLU A 134 1.74 2.44 -3.65
N ILE A 135 2.84 3.16 -3.42
CA ILE A 135 3.43 3.34 -2.10
C ILE A 135 3.10 4.74 -1.60
N GLY A 136 2.17 4.80 -0.65
CA GLY A 136 1.83 6.02 0.08
C GLY A 136 2.68 6.16 1.36
N ALA A 137 2.02 6.33 2.51
CA ALA A 137 2.68 6.39 3.82
C ALA A 137 3.21 5.00 4.22
N VAL A 138 4.54 4.84 4.17
CA VAL A 138 5.20 3.55 4.40
C VAL A 138 4.97 3.04 5.82
N GLU A 139 5.15 3.91 6.81
CA GLU A 139 4.99 3.59 8.23
C GLU A 139 3.56 3.13 8.54
N GLU A 140 2.57 3.80 7.98
CA GLU A 140 1.17 3.41 8.14
C GLU A 140 0.86 2.08 7.45
N THR A 141 1.46 1.82 6.29
CA THR A 141 1.34 0.53 5.59
C THR A 141 1.91 -0.60 6.45
N ILE A 142 3.09 -0.41 7.04
CA ILE A 142 3.73 -1.38 7.92
C ILE A 142 2.85 -1.63 9.15
N ARG A 143 2.44 -0.56 9.83
CA ARG A 143 1.59 -0.63 11.03
C ARG A 143 0.30 -1.41 10.78
N ARG A 144 -0.41 -1.11 9.69
CA ARG A 144 -1.64 -1.84 9.33
C ARG A 144 -1.37 -3.29 9.00
N HIS A 145 -0.27 -3.58 8.32
CA HIS A 145 0.08 -4.97 8.00
C HIS A 145 0.49 -5.77 9.24
N ASP A 146 1.13 -5.12 10.23
CA ASP A 146 1.43 -5.72 11.52
C ASP A 146 0.16 -6.13 12.28
N VAL A 147 -0.84 -5.25 12.32
CA VAL A 147 -2.16 -5.55 12.90
C VAL A 147 -2.80 -6.77 12.22
N LYS A 148 -2.84 -6.78 10.88
CA LYS A 148 -3.40 -7.89 10.10
C LYS A 148 -2.66 -9.20 10.40
N THR A 149 -1.34 -9.15 10.47
CA THR A 149 -0.50 -10.33 10.76
C THR A 149 -0.73 -10.86 12.18
N ARG A 150 -0.83 -9.98 13.16
CA ARG A 150 -1.10 -10.33 14.55
C ARG A 150 -2.48 -10.98 14.74
N LEU A 151 -3.48 -10.53 13.99
CA LEU A 151 -4.84 -11.07 14.05
C LEU A 151 -5.03 -12.34 13.21
N ALA A 152 -4.18 -12.57 12.22
CA ALA A 152 -4.31 -13.69 11.28
C ALA A 152 -4.41 -15.08 11.93
N PRO A 153 -3.69 -15.41 13.00
CA PRO A 153 -3.86 -16.71 13.66
C PRO A 153 -5.26 -16.94 14.23
N LYS A 154 -5.88 -15.90 14.81
CA LYS A 154 -7.26 -15.97 15.31
C LYS A 154 -8.23 -16.12 14.14
N LEU A 155 -8.06 -15.34 13.09
CA LEU A 155 -8.89 -15.40 11.89
C LEU A 155 -8.77 -16.76 11.19
N THR A 156 -7.58 -17.35 11.16
CA THR A 156 -7.36 -18.71 10.64
C THR A 156 -8.14 -19.74 11.45
N MET A 157 -8.08 -19.66 12.78
CA MET A 157 -8.86 -20.56 13.65
C MET A 157 -10.36 -20.40 13.41
N GLN A 158 -10.85 -19.18 13.26
CA GLN A 158 -12.27 -18.91 12.99
C GLN A 158 -12.74 -19.41 11.61
N ARG A 159 -11.88 -19.31 10.59
CA ARG A 159 -12.24 -19.60 9.20
C ARG A 159 -11.93 -21.04 8.77
N LEU A 160 -10.87 -21.62 9.33
CA LEU A 160 -10.32 -22.92 8.90
C LEU A 160 -10.28 -23.98 10.02
N GLY A 161 -10.61 -23.60 11.26
CA GLY A 161 -10.71 -24.53 12.38
C GLY A 161 -9.40 -24.99 13.01
N TRP A 162 -8.25 -24.37 12.66
CA TRP A 162 -6.96 -24.75 13.20
C TRP A 162 -6.05 -23.55 13.49
N ARG A 163 -5.09 -23.72 14.41
CA ARG A 163 -4.11 -22.67 14.75
C ARG A 163 -2.84 -22.84 13.93
N PRO A 164 -2.33 -21.78 13.28
CA PRO A 164 -1.06 -21.82 12.58
C PRO A 164 0.12 -21.87 13.58
N VAL A 165 1.21 -22.51 13.13
CA VAL A 165 2.48 -22.58 13.87
C VAL A 165 3.51 -21.59 13.34
N SER A 166 3.29 -21.06 12.14
CA SER A 166 4.10 -19.99 11.57
C SER A 166 3.24 -19.07 10.70
N ALA A 167 3.60 -17.79 10.67
CA ALA A 167 2.89 -16.76 9.90
C ALA A 167 3.88 -15.89 9.12
N ALA A 168 3.83 -15.90 7.80
CA ALA A 168 4.60 -14.97 6.97
C ALA A 168 3.83 -13.68 6.71
N ARG A 169 4.57 -12.58 6.62
CA ARG A 169 4.08 -11.24 6.30
C ARG A 169 4.69 -10.77 4.99
N ILE A 170 3.88 -10.62 3.95
CA ILE A 170 4.36 -10.38 2.60
C ILE A 170 3.67 -9.17 1.97
N LEU A 171 4.45 -8.14 1.62
CA LEU A 171 3.99 -7.06 0.76
C LEU A 171 4.23 -7.41 -0.70
N VAL A 172 3.18 -7.33 -1.50
CA VAL A 172 3.22 -7.64 -2.93
C VAL A 172 3.02 -6.38 -3.75
N PHE A 173 3.90 -6.18 -4.72
CA PHE A 173 3.87 -5.07 -5.66
C PHE A 173 3.79 -5.59 -7.09
N PRO A 174 3.13 -4.87 -8.01
CA PRO A 174 3.29 -5.16 -9.43
C PRO A 174 4.75 -4.94 -9.85
N GLU A 175 5.28 -5.81 -10.70
CA GLU A 175 6.62 -5.63 -11.26
C GLU A 175 6.65 -4.38 -12.14
N GLY A 176 7.64 -3.51 -11.91
CA GLY A 176 7.83 -2.29 -12.68
C GLY A 176 8.82 -1.33 -12.03
N THR A 177 9.39 -0.46 -12.86
CA THR A 177 10.40 0.51 -12.43
C THR A 177 9.87 1.46 -11.35
N ALA A 178 8.61 1.91 -11.48
CA ALA A 178 7.99 2.84 -10.53
C ALA A 178 7.88 2.20 -9.12
N ALA A 179 7.38 0.96 -9.02
CA ALA A 179 7.26 0.26 -7.75
C ALA A 179 8.63 -0.03 -7.13
N ARG A 180 9.61 -0.48 -7.94
CA ARG A 180 10.98 -0.71 -7.47
C ARG A 180 11.65 0.56 -6.97
N SER A 181 11.54 1.67 -7.71
CA SER A 181 12.10 2.96 -7.31
C SER A 181 11.42 3.49 -6.04
N ALA A 182 10.12 3.29 -5.88
CA ALA A 182 9.40 3.71 -4.69
C ALA A 182 9.84 2.90 -3.44
N VAL A 183 10.01 1.58 -3.55
CA VAL A 183 10.57 0.74 -2.47
C VAL A 183 12.02 1.14 -2.18
N ALA A 184 12.83 1.40 -3.21
CA ALA A 184 14.23 1.78 -3.05
C ALA A 184 14.41 3.10 -2.28
N ARG A 185 13.54 4.09 -2.49
CA ARG A 185 13.55 5.36 -1.71
C ARG A 185 13.38 5.16 -0.21
N HIS A 186 12.71 4.09 0.21
CA HIS A 186 12.46 3.74 1.61
C HIS A 186 13.18 2.45 2.01
N SER A 187 14.33 2.15 1.37
CA SER A 187 15.00 0.86 1.47
C SER A 187 15.41 0.47 2.90
N ALA A 188 15.78 1.44 3.75
CA ALA A 188 16.14 1.18 5.14
C ALA A 188 14.92 0.65 5.92
N THR A 189 13.79 1.34 5.82
CA THR A 189 12.52 0.97 6.47
C THR A 189 12.00 -0.37 5.98
N PHE A 190 12.02 -0.59 4.64
CA PHE A 190 11.59 -1.87 4.08
C PHE A 190 12.50 -3.02 4.47
N ARG A 191 13.82 -2.85 4.49
CA ARG A 191 14.74 -3.90 4.92
C ARG A 191 14.61 -4.25 6.40
N SER A 192 14.30 -3.27 7.24
CA SER A 192 14.04 -3.51 8.66
C SER A 192 12.74 -4.32 8.86
N SER A 193 11.66 -3.95 8.18
CA SER A 193 10.34 -4.57 8.39
C SER A 193 10.08 -5.80 7.53
N TYR A 194 10.72 -5.89 6.36
CA TYR A 194 10.57 -6.97 5.37
C TYR A 194 11.94 -7.40 4.84
N PRO A 195 12.77 -8.07 5.68
CA PRO A 195 14.16 -8.40 5.33
C PRO A 195 14.30 -9.42 4.19
N ALA A 196 13.27 -10.26 3.96
CA ALA A 196 13.35 -11.29 2.96
C ALA A 196 13.15 -10.73 1.54
N SER A 197 14.05 -11.10 0.64
CA SER A 197 13.96 -10.80 -0.78
C SER A 197 12.83 -11.59 -1.46
N GLY A 198 12.36 -11.11 -2.62
CA GLY A 198 11.35 -11.82 -3.38
C GLY A 198 11.73 -13.25 -3.78
N ARG A 199 13.02 -13.58 -3.87
CA ARG A 199 13.50 -14.95 -4.08
C ARG A 199 13.23 -15.80 -2.84
N GLN A 200 13.57 -15.31 -1.66
CA GLN A 200 13.35 -15.98 -0.39
C GLN A 200 11.85 -16.14 -0.08
N VAL A 201 11.05 -15.10 -0.36
CA VAL A 201 9.58 -15.17 -0.26
C VAL A 201 9.03 -16.31 -1.12
N ARG A 202 9.41 -16.38 -2.40
CA ARG A 202 8.93 -17.43 -3.31
C ARG A 202 9.43 -18.83 -2.92
N ALA A 203 10.66 -18.95 -2.42
CA ALA A 203 11.19 -20.21 -1.92
C ALA A 203 10.39 -20.70 -0.73
N TRP A 204 10.12 -19.82 0.23
CA TRP A 204 9.32 -20.16 1.40
C TRP A 204 7.87 -20.50 1.03
N LEU A 205 7.23 -19.76 0.13
CA LEU A 205 5.86 -20.04 -0.33
C LEU A 205 5.72 -21.38 -1.07
N ARG A 206 6.79 -21.88 -1.69
CA ARG A 206 6.80 -23.21 -2.33
C ARG A 206 7.03 -24.36 -1.35
N SER A 207 7.73 -24.10 -0.26
CA SER A 207 8.06 -25.07 0.76
C SER A 207 8.10 -24.38 2.10
N PRO A 208 6.92 -24.14 2.74
CA PRO A 208 6.84 -23.48 4.02
C PRO A 208 7.57 -24.31 5.07
N THR A 209 8.60 -23.74 5.66
CA THR A 209 9.35 -24.42 6.74
C THR A 209 9.04 -23.74 8.07
N ARG A 210 9.12 -24.51 9.15
CA ARG A 210 9.08 -24.00 10.53
C ARG A 210 10.30 -23.13 10.90
N ARG A 211 11.29 -23.06 9.99
CA ARG A 211 12.57 -22.41 10.26
C ARG A 211 12.40 -20.90 10.26
N GLU A 212 12.60 -20.28 11.40
CA GLU A 212 12.77 -18.86 11.54
C GLU A 212 13.93 -18.39 10.64
N PRO A 213 13.74 -17.38 9.77
CA PRO A 213 14.89 -16.70 9.20
C PRO A 213 15.59 -15.98 10.36
N ALA A 214 16.86 -16.25 10.56
CA ALA A 214 17.71 -15.55 11.52
C ALA A 214 17.69 -14.05 11.22
N GLY A 215 16.97 -13.29 12.06
CA GLY A 215 16.86 -11.83 11.99
C GLY A 215 16.32 -11.35 13.33
N ALA A 216 17.17 -10.60 14.06
CA ALA A 216 16.88 -10.06 15.37
C ALA A 216 15.55 -9.28 15.40
N GLY A 217 14.65 -9.67 16.31
CA GLY A 217 13.45 -8.88 16.66
C GLY A 217 12.10 -9.56 16.48
N ALA A 218 12.04 -10.80 16.02
CA ALA A 218 10.79 -11.53 15.89
C ALA A 218 10.47 -12.31 17.18
N GLY A 219 9.34 -11.98 17.82
CA GLY A 219 8.82 -12.76 18.95
C GLY A 219 8.50 -14.21 18.57
N PRO A 220 8.24 -15.10 19.53
CA PRO A 220 7.97 -16.51 19.27
C PRO A 220 6.76 -16.66 18.34
N GLY A 221 6.97 -17.29 17.17
CA GLY A 221 5.96 -17.48 16.14
C GLY A 221 6.07 -16.52 14.94
N ALA A 222 7.06 -15.64 14.90
CA ALA A 222 7.26 -14.74 13.76
C ALA A 222 7.82 -15.50 12.56
N GLY A 223 7.02 -15.56 11.51
CA GLY A 223 7.40 -16.10 10.22
C GLY A 223 8.18 -15.10 9.35
N LEU A 224 8.39 -15.46 8.11
CA LEU A 224 9.08 -14.65 7.11
C LEU A 224 8.39 -13.30 6.90
N GLY A 225 9.16 -12.19 6.98
CA GLY A 225 8.76 -10.88 6.51
C GLY A 225 9.43 -10.54 5.19
N GLY A 226 8.69 -10.27 4.12
CA GLY A 226 9.33 -10.00 2.84
C GLY A 226 8.52 -9.22 1.84
N THR A 227 9.19 -8.77 0.78
CA THR A 227 8.57 -8.09 -0.36
C THR A 227 8.62 -8.97 -1.60
N TRP A 228 7.53 -8.95 -2.38
CA TRP A 228 7.42 -9.71 -3.62
C TRP A 228 6.94 -8.83 -4.76
N PHE A 229 7.71 -8.76 -5.82
CA PHE A 229 7.32 -8.12 -7.08
C PHE A 229 6.81 -9.18 -8.04
N LEU A 230 5.56 -9.00 -8.53
CA LEU A 230 4.89 -9.94 -9.43
C LEU A 230 4.62 -9.32 -10.80
N THR A 231 5.06 -9.99 -11.87
CA THR A 231 4.74 -9.59 -13.23
C THR A 231 3.28 -9.94 -13.55
N LEU A 232 2.47 -8.93 -13.82
CA LEU A 232 1.12 -9.10 -14.31
C LEU A 232 1.21 -9.38 -15.82
N LYS A 233 0.79 -10.56 -16.24
CA LYS A 233 0.60 -10.84 -17.68
C LYS A 233 -0.61 -10.00 -18.12
N HIS A 234 -0.39 -8.99 -18.95
CA HIS A 234 -1.50 -8.38 -19.68
C HIS A 234 -2.11 -9.46 -20.59
N PRO A 235 -3.45 -9.61 -20.63
CA PRO A 235 -4.05 -10.35 -21.72
C PRO A 235 -3.55 -9.69 -23.02
N ARG A 236 -2.94 -10.46 -23.89
CA ARG A 236 -2.60 -9.98 -25.23
C ARG A 236 -3.90 -9.49 -25.83
N SER A 237 -4.00 -8.20 -26.11
CA SER A 237 -5.05 -7.67 -26.97
C SER A 237 -4.96 -8.50 -28.26
N GLY A 238 -5.97 -9.31 -28.49
CA GLY A 238 -6.05 -10.11 -29.71
C GLY A 238 -5.89 -9.13 -30.86
N SER A 239 -4.83 -9.27 -31.64
CA SER A 239 -4.66 -8.58 -32.91
C SER A 239 -5.80 -9.08 -33.79
N SER A 240 -6.92 -8.36 -33.78
CA SER A 240 -7.92 -8.44 -34.83
C SER A 240 -7.21 -7.98 -36.10
N LYS A 241 -6.80 -8.95 -36.93
CA LYS A 241 -6.47 -8.67 -38.32
C LYS A 241 -7.71 -8.05 -38.94
N ALA A 242 -7.74 -6.74 -39.03
CA ALA A 242 -8.68 -6.04 -39.89
C ALA A 242 -8.42 -6.52 -41.31
N GLY A 243 -9.33 -7.33 -41.82
CA GLY A 243 -9.38 -7.67 -43.25
C GLY A 243 -9.49 -6.37 -44.05
N GLY A 244 -8.47 -6.11 -44.89
CA GLY A 244 -8.49 -4.99 -45.79
C GLY A 244 -9.69 -5.03 -46.73
N PRO A 245 -10.18 -3.89 -47.22
CA PRO A 245 -11.36 -3.84 -48.10
C PRO A 245 -11.02 -4.54 -49.44
N GLN A 246 -11.81 -5.56 -49.77
CA GLN A 246 -11.82 -6.22 -51.06
C GLN A 246 -12.27 -5.21 -52.13
N ARG A 247 -11.38 -4.86 -53.06
CA ARG A 247 -11.75 -4.10 -54.25
C ARG A 247 -12.68 -4.93 -55.11
N VAL A 248 -13.92 -4.54 -55.23
CA VAL A 248 -14.87 -5.05 -56.21
C VAL A 248 -14.50 -4.43 -57.56
N ARG A 249 -14.11 -5.25 -58.55
CA ARG A 249 -13.97 -4.84 -59.97
C ARG A 249 -15.37 -4.73 -60.55
N ALA A 250 -15.66 -3.59 -61.17
CA ALA A 250 -16.83 -3.41 -62.00
C ALA A 250 -16.71 -4.25 -63.32
N PRO A 251 -17.80 -4.82 -63.80
CA PRO A 251 -17.84 -5.46 -65.14
C PRO A 251 -17.96 -4.39 -66.25
N ASN A 252 -17.32 -4.70 -67.40
CA ASN A 252 -17.49 -4.00 -68.67
C ASN A 252 -18.95 -4.15 -69.17
#